data_ce57d4898f343d4d6d05d7a12ee57439
#
_entry.id   ce57d4898f343d4d6d05d7a12ee57439
#
_cell.length_a   1.000
_cell.length_b   1.000
_cell.length_c   1.000
_cell.angle_alpha   90.00
_cell.angle_beta   90.00
_cell.angle_gamma   90.00
#
_symmetry.space_group_name_H-M   'P 1'
#
loop_
_entity.id
_entity.type
_entity.pdbx_description
1 polymer ?
#
loop_
_entity_poly.entity_id
_entity_poly.type
_entity_poly.pdbx_seq_one_letter_code
_entity_poly.pdbx_strand_id
1 'polypeptide(L)'
;MLISEIRDEVSQELLGFAWRQWAQVGVSATIEGADRWAVDPEALILFTIGIARRDPRLFDEMLDWMAFNHELLSTQRLRNLTGKFPLPPGLVAAVTTWTRQTAPVNLPVSDQTLPARDSEPVFRTDVLACVSKQDPVFAQHGFTRPPAVRTGKSHEPDLALPVNLSFRLRHLFGPGGRSEAMRVLLAWPVGPLDAARIADEAGFAKRNVSDVLTSLAASGVIKAVWAGNERHFTAYRERWAQLLNLAGPGMPSFVSWVHLLPAALQIIMWLDEKADTAESDYLIASQARSLVNRITRDLEAAGIDIPHQRPAHGTAYLSVFAEISRALLARLGTAH
;
A
#
# COMPACT_ATOMS: atom_id res chain seq x y z
N MET A 1 26.61 -1.85 -12.41
CA MET A 1 27.01 -1.28 -11.07
C MET A 1 25.92 -0.35 -10.55
N LEU A 2 25.62 0.77 -11.18
CA LEU A 2 24.61 1.74 -10.69
C LEU A 2 23.22 1.13 -10.42
N ILE A 3 22.68 0.29 -11.30
CA ILE A 3 21.34 -0.30 -11.13
C ILE A 3 21.28 -1.26 -9.95
N SER A 4 22.30 -2.07 -9.71
CA SER A 4 22.37 -2.97 -8.55
C SER A 4 22.43 -2.20 -7.23
N GLU A 5 23.20 -1.10 -7.20
CA GLU A 5 23.27 -0.22 -6.02
C GLU A 5 21.92 0.45 -5.72
N ILE A 6 21.22 0.96 -6.75
CA ILE A 6 19.87 1.53 -6.59
C ILE A 6 18.89 0.45 -6.13
N ARG A 7 18.95 -0.76 -6.70
CA ARG A 7 18.10 -1.89 -6.29
C ARG A 7 18.27 -2.19 -4.79
N ASP A 8 19.49 -2.29 -4.33
CA ASP A 8 19.78 -2.65 -2.95
C ASP A 8 19.33 -1.54 -1.98
N GLU A 9 19.60 -0.25 -2.30
CA GLU A 9 19.11 0.92 -1.58
C GLU A 9 17.56 0.90 -1.51
N VAL A 10 16.89 0.79 -2.65
CA VAL A 10 15.42 0.79 -2.74
C VAL A 10 14.83 -0.40 -1.99
N SER A 11 15.39 -1.59 -2.15
CA SER A 11 14.90 -2.80 -1.48
C SER A 11 14.96 -2.69 0.04
N GLN A 12 16.09 -2.21 0.57
CA GLN A 12 16.29 -2.05 2.01
C GLN A 12 15.31 -1.02 2.60
N GLU A 13 15.18 0.14 1.95
CA GLU A 13 14.29 1.20 2.42
C GLU A 13 12.81 0.80 2.35
N LEU A 14 12.38 0.11 1.29
CA LEU A 14 11.00 -0.37 1.16
C LEU A 14 10.67 -1.46 2.19
N LEU A 15 11.59 -2.37 2.49
CA LEU A 15 11.41 -3.36 3.56
C LEU A 15 11.37 -2.68 4.94
N GLY A 16 12.27 -1.74 5.20
CA GLY A 16 12.29 -0.95 6.43
C GLY A 16 10.98 -0.18 6.64
N PHE A 17 10.48 0.46 5.59
CA PHE A 17 9.17 1.13 5.59
C PHE A 17 8.04 0.14 5.93
N ALA A 18 7.98 -1.01 5.26
CA ALA A 18 6.93 -2.00 5.52
C ALA A 18 6.95 -2.45 6.98
N TRP A 19 8.12 -2.77 7.53
CA TRP A 19 8.26 -3.15 8.93
C TRP A 19 7.79 -2.05 9.89
N ARG A 20 8.15 -0.77 9.64
CA ARG A 20 7.67 0.37 10.46
C ARG A 20 6.15 0.47 10.44
N GLN A 21 5.53 0.37 9.26
CA GLN A 21 4.07 0.42 9.14
C GLN A 21 3.39 -0.73 9.90
N TRP A 22 3.90 -1.95 9.76
CA TRP A 22 3.36 -3.11 10.47
C TRP A 22 3.53 -3.03 11.99
N ALA A 23 4.65 -2.51 12.48
CA ALA A 23 4.85 -2.27 13.90
C ALA A 23 3.81 -1.30 14.49
N GLN A 24 3.46 -0.25 13.76
CA GLN A 24 2.47 0.73 14.19
C GLN A 24 1.04 0.19 14.26
N VAL A 25 0.75 -0.87 13.53
CA VAL A 25 -0.58 -1.51 13.53
C VAL A 25 -0.66 -2.78 14.38
N GLY A 26 0.36 -3.07 15.19
CA GLY A 26 0.32 -4.14 16.18
C GLY A 26 1.10 -5.41 15.84
N VAL A 27 1.98 -5.38 14.83
CA VAL A 27 2.98 -6.43 14.61
C VAL A 27 4.15 -6.22 15.56
N SER A 28 4.59 -7.28 16.24
CA SER A 28 5.75 -7.23 17.15
C SER A 28 7.05 -7.09 16.37
N ALA A 29 7.55 -5.87 16.27
CA ALA A 29 8.84 -5.56 15.67
C ALA A 29 9.56 -4.48 16.48
N THR A 30 10.89 -4.60 16.61
CA THR A 30 11.70 -3.55 17.21
C THR A 30 12.10 -2.57 16.11
N ILE A 31 11.46 -1.39 16.09
CA ILE A 31 11.71 -0.38 15.07
C ILE A 31 11.82 0.99 15.74
N GLU A 32 12.83 1.74 15.32
CA GLU A 32 12.99 3.13 15.73
C GLU A 32 12.17 4.05 14.83
N GLY A 33 11.50 5.03 15.43
CA GLY A 33 10.74 6.06 14.77
C GLY A 33 9.24 5.77 14.63
N ALA A 34 8.45 6.82 14.65
CA ALA A 34 7.02 6.79 14.40
C ALA A 34 6.71 7.61 13.15
N ASP A 35 6.02 7.02 12.18
CA ASP A 35 5.54 7.76 11.02
C ASP A 35 4.39 8.69 11.43
N ARG A 36 4.19 9.74 10.67
CA ARG A 36 3.07 10.69 10.89
C ARG A 36 1.89 10.44 9.95
N TRP A 37 2.01 9.44 9.10
CA TRP A 37 1.07 9.18 8.02
C TRP A 37 -0.08 8.31 8.50
N ALA A 38 -1.31 8.63 8.10
CA ALA A 38 -2.43 7.72 8.32
C ALA A 38 -2.18 6.39 7.59
N VAL A 39 -2.12 5.29 8.34
CA VAL A 39 -1.93 3.96 7.75
C VAL A 39 -3.13 3.60 6.88
N ASP A 40 -2.84 2.97 5.74
CA ASP A 40 -3.81 2.39 4.82
C ASP A 40 -3.65 0.86 4.80
N PRO A 41 -4.46 0.12 5.54
CA PRO A 41 -4.19 -1.30 5.76
C PRO A 41 -4.29 -2.16 4.49
N GLU A 42 -5.26 -1.93 3.60
CA GLU A 42 -5.38 -2.72 2.37
C GLU A 42 -4.25 -2.41 1.37
N ALA A 43 -3.86 -1.14 1.26
CA ALA A 43 -2.71 -0.76 0.43
C ALA A 43 -1.40 -1.35 1.00
N LEU A 44 -1.24 -1.33 2.34
CA LEU A 44 -0.09 -1.94 3.02
C LEU A 44 -0.04 -3.45 2.81
N ILE A 45 -1.16 -4.17 2.92
CA ILE A 45 -1.24 -5.61 2.63
C ILE A 45 -0.78 -5.90 1.21
N LEU A 46 -1.35 -5.22 0.20
CA LEU A 46 -0.99 -5.44 -1.19
C LEU A 46 0.48 -5.11 -1.46
N PHE A 47 0.98 -4.02 -0.89
CA PHE A 47 2.39 -3.68 -0.96
C PHE A 47 3.28 -4.78 -0.35
N THR A 48 2.91 -5.28 0.83
CA THR A 48 3.68 -6.31 1.54
C THR A 48 3.68 -7.63 0.77
N ILE A 49 2.58 -8.03 0.14
CA ILE A 49 2.54 -9.20 -0.75
C ILE A 49 3.62 -9.11 -1.85
N GLY A 50 3.88 -7.92 -2.37
CA GLY A 50 4.92 -7.69 -3.38
C GLY A 50 6.33 -7.66 -2.83
N ILE A 51 6.57 -6.81 -1.83
CA ILE A 51 7.92 -6.55 -1.31
C ILE A 51 8.46 -7.67 -0.42
N ALA A 52 7.59 -8.31 0.38
CA ALA A 52 7.99 -9.36 1.32
C ALA A 52 8.29 -10.71 0.66
N ARG A 53 8.28 -10.79 -0.68
CA ARG A 53 8.90 -11.91 -1.41
C ARG A 53 10.42 -12.01 -1.13
N ARG A 54 11.02 -10.96 -0.55
CA ARG A 54 12.41 -10.87 -0.09
C ARG A 54 12.59 -11.13 1.40
N ASP A 55 11.50 -11.07 2.17
CA ASP A 55 11.49 -11.25 3.62
C ASP A 55 10.34 -12.16 4.04
N PRO A 56 10.60 -13.49 4.16
CA PRO A 56 9.59 -14.46 4.58
C PRO A 56 8.97 -14.15 5.94
N ARG A 57 9.73 -13.56 6.86
CA ARG A 57 9.24 -13.21 8.19
C ARG A 57 8.20 -12.09 8.09
N LEU A 58 8.47 -11.04 7.33
CA LEU A 58 7.51 -9.96 7.10
C LEU A 58 6.21 -10.48 6.47
N PHE A 59 6.32 -11.40 5.52
CA PHE A 59 5.17 -12.02 4.88
C PHE A 59 4.32 -12.81 5.88
N ASP A 60 4.95 -13.59 6.75
CA ASP A 60 4.27 -14.41 7.74
C ASP A 60 3.63 -13.57 8.86
N GLU A 61 4.29 -12.50 9.31
CA GLU A 61 3.71 -11.56 10.26
C GLU A 61 2.50 -10.81 9.67
N MET A 62 2.52 -10.44 8.39
CA MET A 62 1.36 -9.91 7.69
C MET A 62 0.19 -10.91 7.70
N LEU A 63 0.44 -12.18 7.39
CA LEU A 63 -0.59 -13.23 7.41
C LEU A 63 -1.19 -13.40 8.80
N ASP A 64 -0.35 -13.46 9.84
CA ASP A 64 -0.79 -13.58 11.23
C ASP A 64 -1.67 -12.39 11.64
N TRP A 65 -1.23 -11.15 11.30
CA TRP A 65 -1.97 -9.94 11.56
C TRP A 65 -3.33 -9.90 10.83
N MET A 66 -3.37 -10.29 9.56
CA MET A 66 -4.61 -10.38 8.79
C MET A 66 -5.60 -11.36 9.41
N ALA A 67 -5.12 -12.51 9.88
CA ALA A 67 -5.96 -13.51 10.52
C ALA A 67 -6.49 -13.03 11.88
N PHE A 68 -5.72 -12.22 12.61
CA PHE A 68 -6.12 -11.66 13.91
C PHE A 68 -7.08 -10.47 13.75
N ASN A 69 -6.77 -9.52 12.86
CA ASN A 69 -7.48 -8.25 12.69
C ASN A 69 -8.46 -8.26 11.50
N HIS A 70 -8.95 -9.41 11.08
CA HIS A 70 -9.76 -9.55 9.88
C HIS A 70 -11.02 -8.67 9.85
N GLU A 71 -11.65 -8.43 11.00
CA GLU A 71 -12.86 -7.59 11.12
C GLU A 71 -12.59 -6.12 10.78
N LEU A 72 -11.34 -5.70 10.87
CA LEU A 72 -10.91 -4.34 10.54
C LEU A 72 -10.64 -4.14 9.04
N LEU A 73 -10.69 -5.20 8.21
CA LEU A 73 -10.37 -5.15 6.79
C LEU A 73 -11.59 -4.92 5.92
N SER A 74 -11.47 -4.04 4.93
CA SER A 74 -12.46 -3.85 3.88
C SER A 74 -12.21 -4.80 2.72
N THR A 75 -12.95 -5.91 2.66
CA THR A 75 -12.83 -6.91 1.59
C THR A 75 -13.12 -6.31 0.21
N GLN A 76 -14.11 -5.41 0.13
CA GLN A 76 -14.44 -4.72 -1.12
C GLN A 76 -13.29 -3.81 -1.57
N ARG A 77 -12.68 -3.08 -0.64
CA ARG A 77 -11.56 -2.19 -0.94
C ARG A 77 -10.32 -2.97 -1.37
N LEU A 78 -10.00 -4.05 -0.68
CA LEU A 78 -8.89 -4.93 -1.05
C LEU A 78 -9.03 -5.41 -2.50
N ARG A 79 -10.25 -5.87 -2.88
CA ARG A 79 -10.56 -6.27 -4.26
C ARG A 79 -10.38 -5.10 -5.24
N ASN A 80 -10.90 -3.93 -4.93
CA ASN A 80 -10.82 -2.76 -5.82
C ASN A 80 -9.37 -2.32 -6.05
N LEU A 81 -8.52 -2.42 -5.01
CA LEU A 81 -7.12 -1.99 -5.09
C LEU A 81 -6.21 -3.02 -5.77
N THR A 82 -6.55 -4.32 -5.74
CA THR A 82 -5.69 -5.39 -6.29
C THR A 82 -5.25 -5.08 -7.73
N GLY A 83 -6.14 -4.56 -8.57
CA GLY A 83 -5.82 -4.21 -9.96
C GLY A 83 -4.87 -3.02 -10.13
N LYS A 84 -4.61 -2.23 -9.09
CA LYS A 84 -3.64 -1.12 -9.12
C LYS A 84 -2.21 -1.59 -8.82
N PHE A 85 -2.05 -2.74 -8.17
CA PHE A 85 -0.76 -3.26 -7.75
C PHE A 85 -0.19 -4.27 -8.76
N PRO A 86 1.11 -4.24 -9.06
CA PRO A 86 1.75 -5.16 -10.00
C PRO A 86 2.03 -6.52 -9.33
N LEU A 87 0.98 -7.20 -8.90
CA LEU A 87 1.08 -8.46 -8.18
C LEU A 87 0.66 -9.64 -9.07
N PRO A 88 1.26 -10.82 -8.90
CA PRO A 88 0.76 -12.03 -9.51
C PRO A 88 -0.68 -12.30 -9.02
N PRO A 89 -1.67 -12.46 -9.92
CA PRO A 89 -3.08 -12.59 -9.52
C PRO A 89 -3.32 -13.74 -8.53
N GLY A 90 -2.67 -14.87 -8.73
CA GLY A 90 -2.79 -16.04 -7.84
C GLY A 90 -2.23 -15.82 -6.44
N LEU A 91 -1.23 -14.90 -6.27
CA LEU A 91 -0.62 -14.69 -4.95
C LEU A 91 -1.55 -13.95 -3.99
N VAL A 92 -2.28 -12.96 -4.46
CA VAL A 92 -3.32 -12.28 -3.66
C VAL A 92 -4.44 -13.25 -3.30
N ALA A 93 -4.83 -14.12 -4.25
CA ALA A 93 -5.81 -15.17 -4.02
C ALA A 93 -5.34 -16.18 -2.96
N ALA A 94 -4.07 -16.60 -3.00
CA ALA A 94 -3.48 -17.50 -2.00
C ALA A 94 -3.52 -16.86 -0.59
N VAL A 95 -3.08 -15.61 -0.45
CA VAL A 95 -3.10 -14.85 0.82
C VAL A 95 -4.52 -14.76 1.38
N THR A 96 -5.48 -14.35 0.55
CA THR A 96 -6.87 -14.19 1.01
C THR A 96 -7.53 -15.52 1.34
N THR A 97 -7.22 -16.60 0.61
CA THR A 97 -7.69 -17.96 0.89
C THR A 97 -7.12 -18.48 2.21
N TRP A 98 -5.81 -18.30 2.43
CA TRP A 98 -5.15 -18.69 3.67
C TRP A 98 -5.75 -17.97 4.88
N THR A 99 -5.90 -16.64 4.79
CA THR A 99 -6.50 -15.83 5.87
C THR A 99 -7.94 -16.30 6.17
N ARG A 100 -8.74 -16.57 5.15
CA ARG A 100 -10.11 -17.08 5.32
C ARG A 100 -10.17 -18.45 5.99
N GLN A 101 -9.25 -19.34 5.67
CA GLN A 101 -9.22 -20.68 6.29
C GLN A 101 -8.74 -20.63 7.75
N THR A 102 -7.95 -19.61 8.08
CA THR A 102 -7.34 -19.44 9.41
C THR A 102 -8.21 -18.61 10.35
N ALA A 103 -9.01 -17.70 9.81
CA ALA A 103 -9.98 -16.90 10.54
C ALA A 103 -11.35 -16.95 9.86
N PRO A 104 -12.48 -16.87 10.61
CA PRO A 104 -13.83 -16.91 10.02
C PRO A 104 -14.12 -15.58 9.28
N VAL A 105 -13.67 -15.45 8.04
CA VAL A 105 -13.74 -14.20 7.27
C VAL A 105 -14.41 -14.40 5.92
N ASN A 106 -15.22 -13.43 5.51
CA ASN A 106 -15.71 -13.27 4.15
C ASN A 106 -14.73 -12.44 3.29
N LEU A 107 -13.51 -12.94 3.08
CA LEU A 107 -12.59 -12.33 2.13
C LEU A 107 -12.93 -12.75 0.69
N PRO A 108 -12.82 -11.84 -0.29
CA PRO A 108 -13.05 -12.20 -1.68
C PRO A 108 -12.02 -13.24 -2.12
N VAL A 109 -12.50 -14.37 -2.59
CA VAL A 109 -11.66 -15.36 -3.27
C VAL A 109 -11.74 -15.07 -4.75
N SER A 110 -10.60 -14.97 -5.40
CA SER A 110 -10.53 -15.14 -6.83
C SER A 110 -10.67 -16.65 -7.09
N ASP A 111 -11.69 -17.05 -7.85
CA ASP A 111 -11.88 -18.46 -8.26
C ASP A 111 -10.81 -18.95 -9.26
N GLN A 112 -9.75 -18.19 -9.47
CA GLN A 112 -8.65 -18.59 -10.33
C GLN A 112 -7.76 -19.62 -9.62
N THR A 113 -8.20 -20.86 -9.62
CA THR A 113 -7.32 -22.01 -9.49
C THR A 113 -6.50 -22.10 -10.78
N LEU A 114 -5.24 -21.71 -10.71
CA LEU A 114 -4.32 -21.93 -11.82
C LEU A 114 -3.96 -23.43 -11.86
N PRO A 115 -4.00 -24.08 -13.03
CA PRO A 115 -3.57 -25.46 -13.14
C PRO A 115 -2.09 -25.56 -12.77
N ALA A 116 -1.75 -26.54 -11.95
CA ALA A 116 -0.44 -26.79 -11.32
C ALA A 116 0.70 -27.14 -12.30
N ARG A 117 0.82 -26.49 -13.45
CA ARG A 117 1.85 -26.83 -14.45
C ARG A 117 3.21 -26.19 -14.19
N ASP A 118 3.27 -25.01 -13.59
CA ASP A 118 4.54 -24.34 -13.23
C ASP A 118 4.34 -23.59 -11.91
N SER A 119 4.68 -24.24 -10.78
CA SER A 119 4.57 -23.58 -9.48
C SER A 119 5.72 -22.61 -9.26
N GLU A 120 5.40 -21.33 -9.01
CA GLU A 120 6.34 -20.27 -8.74
C GLU A 120 6.66 -20.16 -7.23
N PRO A 121 7.93 -20.00 -6.81
CA PRO A 121 8.23 -19.75 -5.41
C PRO A 121 7.67 -18.40 -4.95
N VAL A 122 7.02 -18.37 -3.79
CA VAL A 122 6.56 -17.13 -3.17
C VAL A 122 7.75 -16.22 -2.86
N PHE A 123 8.80 -16.82 -2.28
CA PHE A 123 10.02 -16.09 -1.91
C PHE A 123 11.09 -16.23 -2.98
N ARG A 124 11.96 -15.24 -3.07
CA ARG A 124 13.09 -15.30 -4.01
C ARG A 124 14.02 -16.46 -3.63
N THR A 125 14.64 -17.06 -4.63
CA THR A 125 15.39 -18.31 -4.52
C THR A 125 16.64 -18.24 -3.64
N ASP A 126 17.18 -17.04 -3.44
CA ASP A 126 18.30 -16.77 -2.54
C ASP A 126 17.92 -16.87 -1.05
N VAL A 127 16.63 -16.86 -0.74
CA VAL A 127 16.11 -16.86 0.64
C VAL A 127 15.71 -18.27 1.11
N LEU A 128 15.28 -19.17 0.22
CA LEU A 128 14.83 -20.52 0.58
C LEU A 128 15.28 -21.57 -0.44
N ALA A 129 16.39 -22.26 -0.12
CA ALA A 129 17.03 -23.20 -1.04
C ALA A 129 16.32 -24.57 -1.20
N CYS A 130 15.51 -25.04 -0.25
CA CYS A 130 14.75 -26.30 -0.34
C CYS A 130 13.55 -26.32 0.60
N VAL A 131 12.36 -26.49 0.06
CA VAL A 131 11.13 -26.66 0.83
C VAL A 131 10.74 -28.14 0.79
N SER A 132 10.97 -28.88 1.88
CA SER A 132 10.61 -30.29 1.99
C SER A 132 9.09 -30.51 2.14
N LYS A 133 8.35 -29.51 2.64
CA LYS A 133 6.91 -29.52 2.82
C LYS A 133 6.31 -28.20 2.33
N GLN A 134 5.36 -28.29 1.42
CA GLN A 134 4.70 -27.11 0.83
C GLN A 134 3.42 -26.76 1.56
N ASP A 135 3.10 -25.45 1.61
CA ASP A 135 1.82 -24.97 2.09
C ASP A 135 0.71 -25.36 1.09
N PRO A 136 -0.32 -26.11 1.53
CA PRO A 136 -1.34 -26.62 0.62
C PRO A 136 -2.21 -25.51 0.01
N VAL A 137 -2.43 -24.41 0.72
CA VAL A 137 -3.24 -23.30 0.23
C VAL A 137 -2.52 -22.57 -0.88
N PHE A 138 -1.24 -22.22 -0.67
CA PHE A 138 -0.45 -21.55 -1.69
C PHE A 138 -0.23 -22.44 -2.91
N ALA A 139 -0.05 -23.75 -2.71
CA ALA A 139 0.10 -24.71 -3.81
C ALA A 139 -1.14 -24.77 -4.73
N GLN A 140 -2.36 -24.65 -4.18
CA GLN A 140 -3.60 -24.57 -4.96
C GLN A 140 -3.67 -23.35 -5.90
N HIS A 141 -2.92 -22.30 -5.58
CA HIS A 141 -2.85 -21.07 -6.37
C HIS A 141 -1.57 -20.97 -7.23
N GLY A 142 -0.81 -22.07 -7.37
CA GLY A 142 0.40 -22.13 -8.20
C GLY A 142 1.64 -21.55 -7.54
N PHE A 143 1.70 -21.48 -6.20
CA PHE A 143 2.86 -20.97 -5.47
C PHE A 143 3.44 -21.99 -4.50
N THR A 144 4.77 -22.00 -4.39
CA THR A 144 5.48 -22.85 -3.42
C THR A 144 6.07 -22.01 -2.30
N ARG A 145 5.82 -22.45 -1.05
CA ARG A 145 6.43 -21.91 0.17
C ARG A 145 6.36 -22.95 1.29
N PRO A 146 7.16 -22.79 2.38
CA PRO A 146 6.93 -23.55 3.61
C PRO A 146 5.54 -23.28 4.18
N PRO A 147 4.96 -24.20 4.96
CA PRO A 147 3.67 -23.96 5.60
C PRO A 147 3.68 -22.70 6.45
N ALA A 148 2.70 -21.81 6.21
CA ALA A 148 2.47 -20.66 7.05
C ALA A 148 1.81 -21.09 8.37
N VAL A 149 2.32 -20.61 9.49
CA VAL A 149 1.82 -20.95 10.82
C VAL A 149 1.49 -19.67 11.57
N ARG A 150 0.30 -19.63 12.19
CA ARG A 150 -0.05 -18.52 13.07
C ARG A 150 0.90 -18.49 14.27
N THR A 151 1.54 -17.34 14.48
CA THR A 151 2.40 -17.13 15.65
C THR A 151 1.61 -16.64 16.87
N GLY A 152 0.45 -16.01 16.65
CA GLY A 152 -0.37 -15.40 17.68
C GLY A 152 0.31 -14.20 18.37
N LYS A 153 1.27 -13.58 17.70
CA LYS A 153 2.02 -12.42 18.22
C LYS A 153 1.48 -11.09 17.75
N SER A 154 0.51 -11.11 16.84
CA SER A 154 -0.16 -9.89 16.38
C SER A 154 -1.12 -9.36 17.43
N HIS A 155 -1.21 -8.05 17.51
CA HIS A 155 -2.12 -7.32 18.40
C HIS A 155 -3.07 -6.44 17.60
N GLU A 156 -4.11 -5.94 18.26
CA GLU A 156 -4.94 -4.87 17.71
C GLU A 156 -4.12 -3.59 17.56
N PRO A 157 -4.41 -2.77 16.51
CA PRO A 157 -3.80 -1.46 16.37
C PRO A 157 -4.09 -0.58 17.59
N ASP A 158 -3.06 0.05 18.15
CA ASP A 158 -3.25 1.03 19.23
C ASP A 158 -4.02 2.25 18.71
N LEU A 159 -5.29 2.35 19.08
CA LEU A 159 -6.15 3.45 18.65
C LEU A 159 -5.74 4.80 19.26
N ALA A 160 -4.87 4.87 20.26
CA ALA A 160 -4.34 6.12 20.79
C ALA A 160 -3.38 6.80 19.79
N LEU A 161 -2.74 6.03 18.92
CA LEU A 161 -1.82 6.56 17.92
C LEU A 161 -2.57 7.23 16.76
N PRO A 162 -2.23 8.50 16.40
CA PRO A 162 -2.86 9.20 15.28
C PRO A 162 -2.78 8.46 13.96
N VAL A 163 -1.69 7.77 13.70
CA VAL A 163 -1.47 6.99 12.45
C VAL A 163 -2.53 5.91 12.25
N ASN A 164 -3.16 5.43 13.32
CA ASN A 164 -4.23 4.44 13.32
C ASN A 164 -5.64 5.05 13.14
N LEU A 165 -5.73 6.27 12.59
CA LEU A 165 -6.99 6.95 12.26
C LEU A 165 -7.94 6.05 11.45
N SER A 166 -7.44 5.28 10.49
CA SER A 166 -8.23 4.35 9.68
C SER A 166 -9.05 3.39 10.56
N PHE A 167 -8.42 2.81 11.56
CA PHE A 167 -9.05 1.83 12.45
C PHE A 167 -10.06 2.47 13.38
N ARG A 168 -9.80 3.68 13.92
CA ARG A 168 -10.80 4.45 14.68
C ARG A 168 -12.06 4.70 13.86
N LEU A 169 -11.88 5.12 12.60
CA LEU A 169 -13.01 5.38 11.72
C LEU A 169 -13.77 4.10 11.34
N ARG A 170 -13.07 2.96 11.27
CA ARG A 170 -13.70 1.66 11.01
C ARG A 170 -14.51 1.17 12.21
N HIS A 171 -14.09 1.43 13.43
CA HIS A 171 -14.93 1.17 14.61
C HIS A 171 -16.19 2.03 14.64
N LEU A 172 -16.14 3.27 14.13
CA LEU A 172 -17.31 4.16 14.07
C LEU A 172 -18.28 3.85 12.92
N PHE A 173 -17.74 3.51 11.74
CA PHE A 173 -18.52 3.44 10.51
C PHE A 173 -18.53 2.06 9.84
N GLY A 174 -17.78 1.12 10.38
CA GLY A 174 -17.45 -0.13 9.71
C GLY A 174 -16.37 0.03 8.63
N PRO A 175 -15.76 -1.08 8.20
CA PRO A 175 -14.76 -1.09 7.13
C PRO A 175 -15.45 -0.89 5.76
N GLY A 176 -15.36 0.31 5.19
CA GLY A 176 -16.02 0.61 3.92
C GLY A 176 -15.81 2.03 3.41
N GLY A 177 -16.55 2.42 2.37
CA GLY A 177 -16.37 3.72 1.70
C GLY A 177 -16.57 4.93 2.62
N ARG A 178 -17.37 4.82 3.68
CA ARG A 178 -17.60 5.91 4.63
C ARG A 178 -16.38 6.17 5.50
N SER A 179 -15.79 5.14 6.08
CA SER A 179 -14.56 5.26 6.88
C SER A 179 -13.39 5.75 6.03
N GLU A 180 -13.28 5.27 4.79
CA GLU A 180 -12.20 5.67 3.89
C GLU A 180 -12.36 7.11 3.38
N ALA A 181 -13.56 7.53 2.99
CA ALA A 181 -13.81 8.94 2.63
C ALA A 181 -13.48 9.89 3.79
N MET A 182 -13.84 9.52 5.02
CA MET A 182 -13.51 10.29 6.21
C MET A 182 -12.00 10.29 6.49
N ARG A 183 -11.29 9.17 6.32
CA ARG A 183 -9.83 9.10 6.43
C ARG A 183 -9.17 10.10 5.48
N VAL A 184 -9.58 10.10 4.21
CA VAL A 184 -9.05 11.03 3.21
C VAL A 184 -9.31 12.47 3.64
N LEU A 185 -10.54 12.84 3.97
CA LEU A 185 -10.92 14.20 4.35
C LEU A 185 -10.22 14.69 5.62
N LEU A 186 -10.00 13.82 6.60
CA LEU A 186 -9.40 14.19 7.88
C LEU A 186 -7.87 14.27 7.82
N ALA A 187 -7.23 13.41 7.05
CA ALA A 187 -5.78 13.44 6.86
C ALA A 187 -5.35 14.50 5.82
N TRP A 188 -6.21 14.87 4.86
CA TRP A 188 -5.88 15.82 3.80
C TRP A 188 -5.46 17.18 4.35
N PRO A 189 -4.31 17.73 3.92
CA PRO A 189 -3.71 18.87 4.60
C PRO A 189 -4.43 20.19 4.34
N VAL A 190 -4.87 20.46 3.12
CA VAL A 190 -5.36 21.80 2.71
C VAL A 190 -6.50 21.72 1.70
N GLY A 191 -7.55 22.49 1.99
CA GLY A 191 -8.65 22.77 1.05
C GLY A 191 -9.68 21.68 0.89
N PRO A 192 -10.77 22.00 0.22
CA PRO A 192 -11.83 21.06 -0.10
C PRO A 192 -11.45 20.18 -1.31
N LEU A 193 -11.93 18.94 -1.31
CA LEU A 193 -11.72 17.94 -2.36
C LEU A 193 -13.01 17.66 -3.11
N ASP A 194 -12.90 17.40 -4.41
CA ASP A 194 -13.99 16.86 -5.20
C ASP A 194 -14.20 15.36 -4.94
N ALA A 195 -15.38 14.85 -5.32
CA ALA A 195 -15.73 13.45 -5.07
C ALA A 195 -14.88 12.46 -5.88
N ALA A 196 -14.34 12.86 -7.02
CA ALA A 196 -13.51 11.96 -7.85
C ALA A 196 -12.15 11.71 -7.17
N ARG A 197 -11.52 12.78 -6.65
CA ARG A 197 -10.26 12.66 -5.91
C ARG A 197 -10.45 11.85 -4.63
N ILE A 198 -11.52 12.11 -3.87
CA ILE A 198 -11.81 11.33 -2.66
C ILE A 198 -12.03 9.85 -3.00
N ALA A 199 -12.75 9.56 -4.08
CA ALA A 199 -13.04 8.20 -4.50
C ALA A 199 -11.78 7.44 -4.93
N ASP A 200 -10.89 8.08 -5.67
CA ASP A 200 -9.61 7.50 -6.10
C ASP A 200 -8.73 7.14 -4.90
N GLU A 201 -8.58 8.06 -3.95
CA GLU A 201 -7.80 7.85 -2.70
C GLU A 201 -8.47 6.85 -1.73
N ALA A 202 -9.79 6.83 -1.70
CA ALA A 202 -10.54 5.87 -0.89
C ALA A 202 -10.55 4.46 -1.49
N GLY A 203 -10.22 4.31 -2.77
CA GLY A 203 -10.25 3.03 -3.49
C GLY A 203 -11.66 2.50 -3.74
N PHE A 204 -12.64 3.39 -3.97
CA PHE A 204 -14.02 3.05 -4.26
C PHE A 204 -14.55 3.77 -5.51
N ALA A 205 -15.61 3.25 -6.09
CA ALA A 205 -16.26 3.90 -7.24
C ALA A 205 -16.77 5.30 -6.89
N LYS A 206 -16.58 6.29 -7.78
CA LYS A 206 -16.99 7.70 -7.60
C LYS A 206 -18.46 7.81 -7.18
N ARG A 207 -19.37 7.01 -7.78
CA ARG A 207 -20.80 7.03 -7.46
C ARG A 207 -21.03 6.71 -5.98
N ASN A 208 -20.44 5.61 -5.48
CA ASN A 208 -20.61 5.19 -4.09
C ASN A 208 -20.07 6.23 -3.11
N VAL A 209 -18.92 6.82 -3.43
CA VAL A 209 -18.32 7.87 -2.60
C VAL A 209 -19.16 9.16 -2.64
N SER A 210 -19.73 9.53 -3.78
CA SER A 210 -20.61 10.69 -3.90
C SER A 210 -21.88 10.54 -3.05
N ASP A 211 -22.46 9.35 -2.98
CA ASP A 211 -23.63 9.05 -2.13
C ASP A 211 -23.26 9.16 -0.65
N VAL A 212 -22.09 8.60 -0.27
CA VAL A 212 -21.54 8.72 1.08
C VAL A 212 -21.32 10.18 1.48
N LEU A 213 -20.64 10.96 0.63
CA LEU A 213 -20.35 12.37 0.88
C LEU A 213 -21.61 13.22 0.99
N THR A 214 -22.61 12.92 0.18
CA THR A 214 -23.92 13.59 0.25
C THR A 214 -24.60 13.31 1.59
N SER A 215 -24.60 12.05 2.04
CA SER A 215 -25.14 11.66 3.35
C SER A 215 -24.40 12.31 4.50
N LEU A 216 -23.05 12.32 4.48
CA LEU A 216 -22.23 12.94 5.51
C LEU A 216 -22.40 14.47 5.56
N ALA A 217 -22.56 15.13 4.40
CA ALA A 217 -22.83 16.56 4.35
C ALA A 217 -24.25 16.89 4.87
N ALA A 218 -25.26 16.09 4.53
CA ALA A 218 -26.64 16.26 5.02
C ALA A 218 -26.73 16.09 6.55
N SER A 219 -25.91 15.20 7.15
CA SER A 219 -25.82 15.04 8.60
C SER A 219 -24.99 16.13 9.30
N GLY A 220 -24.35 17.04 8.57
CA GLY A 220 -23.56 18.14 9.12
C GLY A 220 -22.19 17.73 9.67
N VAL A 221 -21.73 16.51 9.45
CA VAL A 221 -20.41 16.04 9.95
C VAL A 221 -19.26 16.44 9.03
N ILE A 222 -19.56 16.78 7.76
CA ILE A 222 -18.64 17.41 6.82
C ILE A 222 -19.31 18.61 6.18
N LYS A 223 -18.51 19.52 5.59
CA LYS A 223 -18.99 20.67 4.83
C LYS A 223 -18.91 20.38 3.34
N ALA A 224 -19.98 20.70 2.60
CA ALA A 224 -19.98 20.73 1.15
C ALA A 224 -19.99 22.20 0.68
N VAL A 225 -19.16 22.55 -0.28
CA VAL A 225 -19.07 23.86 -0.92
C VAL A 225 -19.14 23.69 -2.43
N TRP A 226 -19.72 24.66 -3.13
CA TRP A 226 -19.73 24.68 -4.58
C TRP A 226 -18.49 25.44 -5.09
N ALA A 227 -17.78 24.85 -6.03
CA ALA A 227 -16.69 25.47 -6.78
C ALA A 227 -17.02 25.31 -8.27
N GLY A 228 -17.53 26.39 -8.88
CA GLY A 228 -18.15 26.30 -10.21
C GLY A 228 -19.36 25.38 -10.21
N ASN A 229 -19.36 24.37 -11.10
CA ASN A 229 -20.43 23.39 -11.22
C ASN A 229 -20.18 22.11 -10.39
N GLU A 230 -19.10 22.02 -9.62
CA GLU A 230 -18.75 20.85 -8.85
C GLU A 230 -18.87 21.07 -7.34
N ARG A 231 -19.32 20.02 -6.64
CA ARG A 231 -19.34 20.01 -5.17
C ARG A 231 -18.01 19.52 -4.65
N HIS A 232 -17.43 20.30 -3.75
CA HIS A 232 -16.22 19.96 -3.01
C HIS A 232 -16.55 19.76 -1.54
N PHE A 233 -15.78 18.92 -0.87
CA PHE A 233 -16.04 18.47 0.49
C PHE A 233 -14.83 18.70 1.37
N THR A 234 -15.08 19.07 2.64
CA THR A 234 -14.04 19.20 3.67
C THR A 234 -14.60 18.77 5.02
N ALA A 235 -13.76 18.19 5.87
CA ALA A 235 -14.15 17.82 7.23
C ALA A 235 -13.87 18.98 8.22
N TYR A 236 -14.65 19.03 9.30
CA TYR A 236 -14.38 19.90 10.44
C TYR A 236 -13.27 19.29 11.31
N ARG A 237 -12.01 19.35 10.86
CA ARG A 237 -10.86 18.62 11.44
C ARG A 237 -10.72 18.81 12.95
N GLU A 238 -10.88 20.01 13.47
CA GLU A 238 -10.78 20.30 14.90
C GLU A 238 -11.86 19.61 15.71
N ARG A 239 -13.12 19.62 15.24
CA ARG A 239 -14.23 18.92 15.89
C ARG A 239 -14.01 17.41 15.89
N TRP A 240 -13.53 16.87 14.77
CA TRP A 240 -13.19 15.46 14.63
C TRP A 240 -11.98 15.08 15.49
N ALA A 241 -10.98 15.94 15.60
CA ALA A 241 -9.83 15.73 16.48
C ALA A 241 -10.27 15.64 17.97
N GLN A 242 -11.19 16.50 18.38
CA GLN A 242 -11.79 16.43 19.74
C GLN A 242 -12.58 15.13 19.92
N LEU A 243 -13.50 14.80 18.99
CA LEU A 243 -14.31 13.57 19.05
C LEU A 243 -13.45 12.30 19.11
N LEU A 244 -12.38 12.27 18.33
CA LEU A 244 -11.48 11.13 18.26
C LEU A 244 -10.36 11.16 19.31
N ASN A 245 -10.38 12.12 20.25
CA ASN A 245 -9.31 12.32 21.23
C ASN A 245 -7.91 12.47 20.59
N LEU A 246 -7.84 13.19 19.49
CA LEU A 246 -6.62 13.51 18.74
C LEU A 246 -6.25 15.01 18.83
N ALA A 247 -6.88 15.76 19.71
CA ALA A 247 -6.63 17.21 19.83
C ALA A 247 -5.20 17.52 20.31
N GLY A 248 -4.64 16.69 21.19
CA GLY A 248 -3.26 16.81 21.66
C GLY A 248 -2.23 16.33 20.63
N PRO A 249 -2.28 15.03 20.22
CA PRO A 249 -1.31 14.48 19.25
C PRO A 249 -1.50 15.00 17.83
N GLY A 250 -2.69 15.55 17.49
CA GLY A 250 -3.00 16.04 16.15
C GLY A 250 -3.52 14.95 15.20
N MET A 251 -4.06 15.41 14.06
CA MET A 251 -4.45 14.51 12.97
C MET A 251 -3.21 14.02 12.21
N PRO A 252 -3.20 12.75 11.78
CA PRO A 252 -2.11 12.25 10.96
C PRO A 252 -2.08 12.97 9.61
N SER A 253 -0.92 12.97 8.98
CA SER A 253 -0.74 13.51 7.65
C SER A 253 -1.25 12.56 6.57
N PHE A 254 -1.59 13.12 5.41
CA PHE A 254 -2.05 12.37 4.25
C PHE A 254 -0.88 11.95 3.36
N VAL A 255 -0.91 10.71 2.91
CA VAL A 255 -0.12 10.22 1.78
C VAL A 255 -1.04 9.43 0.84
N SER A 256 -0.86 9.59 -0.44
CA SER A 256 -1.58 8.84 -1.46
C SER A 256 -1.01 7.43 -1.61
N TRP A 257 -1.29 6.55 -0.64
CA TRP A 257 -0.78 5.19 -0.62
C TRP A 257 -1.22 4.36 -1.82
N VAL A 258 -2.42 4.62 -2.33
CA VAL A 258 -2.99 3.91 -3.49
C VAL A 258 -2.26 4.22 -4.80
N HIS A 259 -1.40 5.22 -4.81
CA HIS A 259 -0.53 5.59 -5.93
C HIS A 259 0.95 5.33 -5.60
N LEU A 260 1.41 5.75 -4.41
CA LEU A 260 2.82 5.66 -4.03
C LEU A 260 3.31 4.21 -3.95
N LEU A 261 2.55 3.32 -3.29
CA LEU A 261 2.99 1.94 -3.07
C LEU A 261 3.02 1.09 -4.35
N PRO A 262 2.03 1.18 -5.27
CA PRO A 262 2.13 0.52 -6.57
C PRO A 262 3.31 1.02 -7.41
N ALA A 263 3.59 2.33 -7.40
CA ALA A 263 4.74 2.90 -8.10
C ALA A 263 6.07 2.37 -7.53
N ALA A 264 6.18 2.31 -6.21
CA ALA A 264 7.34 1.73 -5.52
C ALA A 264 7.58 0.27 -5.90
N LEU A 265 6.51 -0.54 -5.93
CA LEU A 265 6.61 -1.94 -6.37
C LEU A 265 7.03 -2.06 -7.83
N GLN A 266 6.49 -1.23 -8.72
CA GLN A 266 6.90 -1.25 -10.13
C GLN A 266 8.38 -0.91 -10.31
N ILE A 267 8.90 0.06 -9.54
CA ILE A 267 10.33 0.42 -9.56
C ILE A 267 11.19 -0.76 -9.09
N ILE A 268 10.90 -1.34 -7.90
CA ILE A 268 11.74 -2.40 -7.36
C ILE A 268 11.67 -3.69 -8.18
N MET A 269 10.51 -4.04 -8.73
CA MET A 269 10.37 -5.21 -9.60
C MET A 269 11.16 -5.02 -10.91
N TRP A 270 11.14 -3.82 -11.49
CA TRP A 270 11.94 -3.50 -12.66
C TRP A 270 13.44 -3.52 -12.34
N LEU A 271 13.86 -2.98 -11.20
CA LEU A 271 15.25 -3.04 -10.75
C LEU A 271 15.74 -4.48 -10.58
N ASP A 272 14.91 -5.37 -10.03
CA ASP A 272 15.23 -6.79 -9.93
C ASP A 272 15.44 -7.46 -11.29
N GLU A 273 14.57 -7.13 -12.25
CA GLU A 273 14.69 -7.67 -13.60
C GLU A 273 15.97 -7.19 -14.28
N LYS A 274 16.40 -5.95 -14.01
CA LYS A 274 17.52 -5.31 -14.75
C LYS A 274 18.88 -5.43 -14.06
N ALA A 275 18.95 -5.63 -12.76
CA ALA A 275 20.20 -5.62 -12.01
C ALA A 275 21.20 -6.71 -12.46
N ASP A 276 20.67 -7.86 -12.91
CA ASP A 276 21.47 -9.03 -13.26
C ASP A 276 21.49 -9.29 -14.80
N THR A 277 21.03 -8.32 -15.61
CA THR A 277 21.01 -8.46 -17.07
C THR A 277 22.34 -7.99 -17.69
N ALA A 278 22.69 -8.61 -18.82
CA ALA A 278 23.82 -8.19 -19.65
C ALA A 278 23.43 -7.10 -20.68
N GLU A 279 22.33 -6.39 -20.44
CA GLU A 279 21.87 -5.31 -21.33
C GLU A 279 22.79 -4.09 -21.26
N SER A 280 22.89 -3.33 -22.34
CA SER A 280 23.68 -2.09 -22.35
C SER A 280 23.02 -0.99 -21.52
N ASP A 281 23.82 -0.12 -20.90
CA ASP A 281 23.32 1.04 -20.13
C ASP A 281 22.38 1.93 -20.93
N TYR A 282 22.56 2.03 -22.25
CA TYR A 282 21.68 2.78 -23.14
C TYR A 282 20.27 2.16 -23.20
N LEU A 283 20.18 0.84 -23.31
CA LEU A 283 18.92 0.12 -23.34
C LEU A 283 18.23 0.19 -21.98
N ILE A 284 18.97 -0.01 -20.90
CA ILE A 284 18.46 0.12 -19.53
C ILE A 284 17.92 1.54 -19.28
N ALA A 285 18.63 2.59 -19.71
CA ALA A 285 18.19 3.97 -19.60
C ALA A 285 16.88 4.25 -20.38
N SER A 286 16.75 3.67 -21.56
CA SER A 286 15.51 3.78 -22.36
C SER A 286 14.33 3.09 -21.69
N GLN A 287 14.55 1.91 -21.11
CA GLN A 287 13.52 1.15 -20.37
C GLN A 287 13.15 1.84 -19.06
N ALA A 288 14.12 2.41 -18.32
CA ALA A 288 13.89 3.23 -17.13
C ALA A 288 12.98 4.43 -17.44
N ARG A 289 13.22 5.11 -18.57
CA ARG A 289 12.35 6.19 -19.02
C ARG A 289 10.93 5.71 -19.33
N SER A 290 10.80 4.56 -19.97
CA SER A 290 9.50 3.97 -20.28
C SER A 290 8.74 3.58 -19.01
N LEU A 291 9.43 3.08 -17.99
CA LEU A 291 8.85 2.82 -16.68
C LEU A 291 8.35 4.12 -16.02
N VAL A 292 9.21 5.14 -15.93
CA VAL A 292 8.84 6.43 -15.32
C VAL A 292 7.64 7.04 -16.02
N ASN A 293 7.61 7.06 -17.36
CA ASN A 293 6.46 7.57 -18.12
C ASN A 293 5.17 6.81 -17.79
N ARG A 294 5.24 5.51 -17.56
CA ARG A 294 4.07 4.69 -17.20
C ARG A 294 3.54 5.02 -15.82
N ILE A 295 4.43 5.27 -14.83
CA ILE A 295 4.06 5.56 -13.45
C ILE A 295 3.98 7.06 -13.13
N THR A 296 4.18 7.94 -14.11
CA THR A 296 4.19 9.42 -13.94
C THR A 296 2.98 9.91 -13.16
N ARG A 297 1.77 9.48 -13.57
CA ARG A 297 0.52 9.87 -12.92
C ARG A 297 0.48 9.48 -11.44
N ASP A 298 1.01 8.31 -11.10
CA ASP A 298 1.04 7.82 -9.72
C ASP A 298 2.05 8.59 -8.88
N LEU A 299 3.22 8.91 -9.46
CA LEU A 299 4.24 9.73 -8.79
C LEU A 299 3.72 11.15 -8.52
N GLU A 300 3.10 11.79 -9.51
CA GLU A 300 2.49 13.12 -9.36
C GLU A 300 1.36 13.12 -8.32
N ALA A 301 0.48 12.10 -8.36
CA ALA A 301 -0.59 11.94 -7.37
C ALA A 301 -0.05 11.75 -5.95
N ALA A 302 1.13 11.14 -5.80
CA ALA A 302 1.85 11.00 -4.54
C ALA A 302 2.64 12.25 -4.12
N GLY A 303 2.64 13.31 -4.95
CA GLY A 303 3.35 14.56 -4.69
C GLY A 303 4.86 14.45 -4.94
N ILE A 304 5.27 13.61 -5.87
CA ILE A 304 6.66 13.48 -6.30
C ILE A 304 6.84 14.24 -7.61
N ASP A 305 7.66 15.27 -7.58
CA ASP A 305 7.97 16.05 -8.76
C ASP A 305 8.88 15.26 -9.70
N ILE A 306 8.44 15.12 -10.94
CA ILE A 306 9.25 14.51 -11.99
C ILE A 306 9.98 15.65 -12.73
N PRO A 307 11.32 15.59 -12.85
CA PRO A 307 12.06 16.64 -13.54
C PRO A 307 11.78 16.62 -15.05
N HIS A 308 10.64 17.18 -15.47
CA HIS A 308 10.26 17.29 -16.88
C HIS A 308 11.19 18.18 -17.71
N GLN A 309 11.97 19.05 -17.05
CA GLN A 309 12.76 20.09 -17.71
C GLN A 309 14.21 19.71 -18.02
N ARG A 310 14.68 18.53 -17.63
CA ARG A 310 16.02 18.08 -17.99
C ARG A 310 15.94 17.01 -19.10
N PRO A 311 16.21 17.36 -20.36
CA PRO A 311 16.31 16.38 -21.43
C PRO A 311 17.59 15.55 -21.22
N ALA A 312 17.57 14.63 -20.27
CA ALA A 312 18.63 13.66 -20.13
C ALA A 312 18.51 12.66 -21.30
N HIS A 313 19.50 12.59 -22.17
CA HIS A 313 19.53 11.67 -23.29
C HIS A 313 20.46 10.48 -23.01
N GLY A 314 20.12 9.33 -23.55
CA GLY A 314 20.93 8.13 -23.42
C GLY A 314 21.14 7.71 -21.96
N THR A 315 22.35 7.29 -21.62
CA THR A 315 22.72 6.77 -20.29
C THR A 315 22.60 7.80 -19.16
N ALA A 316 22.62 9.11 -19.46
CA ALA A 316 22.43 10.16 -18.46
C ALA A 316 21.04 10.09 -17.78
N TYR A 317 20.06 9.40 -18.39
CA TYR A 317 18.74 9.21 -17.76
C TYR A 317 18.79 8.32 -16.52
N LEU A 318 19.79 7.45 -16.37
CA LEU A 318 19.94 6.62 -15.17
C LEU A 318 20.12 7.45 -13.89
N SER A 319 20.81 8.60 -13.99
CA SER A 319 20.93 9.53 -12.87
C SER A 319 19.57 10.16 -12.49
N VAL A 320 18.75 10.53 -13.50
CA VAL A 320 17.40 11.04 -13.28
C VAL A 320 16.50 9.97 -12.65
N PHE A 321 16.60 8.74 -13.13
CA PHE A 321 15.88 7.61 -12.53
C PHE A 321 16.26 7.38 -11.06
N ALA A 322 17.55 7.47 -10.73
CA ALA A 322 18.03 7.39 -9.35
C ALA A 322 17.48 8.54 -8.48
N GLU A 323 17.45 9.77 -9.00
CA GLU A 323 16.85 10.92 -8.30
C GLU A 323 15.36 10.71 -8.02
N ILE A 324 14.59 10.22 -9.00
CA ILE A 324 13.16 9.90 -8.85
C ILE A 324 12.96 8.79 -7.79
N SER A 325 13.77 7.73 -7.86
CA SER A 325 13.71 6.62 -6.90
C SER A 325 13.97 7.11 -5.46
N ARG A 326 14.98 7.97 -5.26
CA ARG A 326 15.27 8.57 -3.94
C ARG A 326 14.20 9.55 -3.49
N ALA A 327 13.60 10.34 -4.38
CA ALA A 327 12.47 11.20 -4.05
C ALA A 327 11.26 10.38 -3.57
N LEU A 328 11.01 9.20 -4.18
CA LEU A 328 10.00 8.26 -3.72
C LEU A 328 10.34 7.73 -2.32
N LEU A 329 11.57 7.29 -2.09
CA LEU A 329 12.01 6.82 -0.77
C LEU A 329 11.92 7.90 0.30
N ALA A 330 12.29 9.14 -0.02
CA ALA A 330 12.16 10.27 0.88
C ALA A 330 10.68 10.52 1.28
N ARG A 331 9.73 10.22 0.40
CA ARG A 331 8.30 10.32 0.69
C ARG A 331 7.81 9.21 1.63
N LEU A 332 8.50 8.06 1.66
CA LEU A 332 8.24 6.92 2.55
C LEU A 332 8.99 7.04 3.89
N GLY A 333 10.03 7.85 3.93
CA GLY A 333 10.84 8.05 5.12
C GLY A 333 10.08 8.75 6.24
N THR A 334 10.60 8.62 7.47
CA THR A 334 10.14 9.40 8.62
C THR A 334 10.35 10.89 8.31
N ALA A 335 9.30 11.70 8.44
CA ALA A 335 9.45 13.14 8.35
C ALA A 335 10.34 13.60 9.52
N HIS A 336 11.57 13.98 9.21
CA HIS A 336 12.45 14.66 10.16
C HIS A 336 11.92 16.03 10.52
#